data_7503f8b220cdc9c5f93ab607b1b1f9d8
#
_entry.id   7503f8b220cdc9c5f93ab607b1b1f9d8
#
_cell.length_a   1.000
_cell.length_b   1.000
_cell.length_c   1.000
_cell.angle_alpha   90.00
_cell.angle_beta   90.00
_cell.angle_gamma   90.00
#
_symmetry.space_group_name_H-M   'P 1'
#
loop_
_entity.id
_entity.type
_entity.pdbx_description
1 polymer ?
#
loop_
_entity_poly.entity_id
_entity_poly.type
_entity_poly.pdbx_seq_one_letter_code
_entity_poly.pdbx_strand_id
1 'polypeptide(L)'
;MLNKSNNNVQPMLLRVKNISKKFGDFYANDTLNLSIQTGKVHALLGENGAGKSTLVKMMYGALQPTSGTIYWQGQQVSIASPAHARELGIGMVFQHFSLFEALTVVENISLALPLHLRQGDLSQRIADLSQDYGLPLNPAALVADLSVGERQRIEIVRCLLQQPKLLIMDEPTAVLTPQEAKALFSTLRRLVEEGCAVLYISHRLEEVKQICHDATILRHGKLVAEVDPQVETAATLAQLMVGASVHQVTRETNDQVGDVLLELSHLSHATSAPFGVDLVDVNLQVSSGQILAIAGVAGNGQGELFSVISGEQNNANGHFISLLGQVSDGLNINQRRCLGAAFVPEERMGHGAVEHLTLTDNILLSRHACSDTESSLDRGWLGIDRDQLAQLNLTIGIDYDVRKSSQDAVAGSLSGGNLQKFVVGRELNRKPKLLVINQPTWGVDAGAAALIRQAVIDLSREGSAILIISQDLDEIFELADSIAVMSRGQLSPTYAAADLSREQIGLMMAGSHEQSDQGSGA
;
A
#
# COMPACT_ATOMS: atom_id res chain seq x y z
N MET A 1 -4.26 55.29 -19.00
CA MET A 1 -3.35 54.16 -18.71
C MET A 1 -4.21 52.98 -18.31
N LEU A 2 -4.45 52.07 -19.25
CA LEU A 2 -5.30 50.89 -19.07
C LEU A 2 -4.47 49.78 -18.43
N ASN A 3 -4.82 49.44 -17.22
CA ASN A 3 -4.26 48.29 -16.48
C ASN A 3 -4.71 47.02 -17.21
N LYS A 4 -3.83 46.39 -17.98
CA LYS A 4 -3.99 45.02 -18.46
C LYS A 4 -3.62 44.07 -17.31
N SER A 5 -4.62 43.65 -16.54
CA SER A 5 -4.51 42.43 -15.74
C SER A 5 -4.43 41.25 -16.73
N ASN A 6 -3.24 40.77 -17.00
CA ASN A 6 -3.01 39.50 -17.67
C ASN A 6 -3.50 38.36 -16.75
N ASN A 7 -4.78 38.03 -16.82
CA ASN A 7 -5.25 36.72 -16.39
C ASN A 7 -4.73 35.69 -17.40
N ASN A 8 -3.56 35.13 -17.14
CA ASN A 8 -3.03 33.96 -17.84
C ASN A 8 -3.88 32.74 -17.43
N VAL A 9 -5.10 32.63 -17.98
CA VAL A 9 -5.90 31.41 -17.84
C VAL A 9 -5.21 30.36 -18.69
N GLN A 10 -4.52 29.43 -18.05
CA GLN A 10 -3.90 28.31 -18.76
C GLN A 10 -4.96 27.52 -19.53
N PRO A 11 -4.68 27.07 -20.76
CA PRO A 11 -5.66 26.41 -21.59
C PRO A 11 -6.08 25.07 -20.98
N MET A 12 -7.38 24.77 -21.07
CA MET A 12 -7.96 23.50 -20.63
C MET A 12 -7.44 22.38 -21.52
N LEU A 13 -6.76 21.39 -20.93
CA LEU A 13 -6.21 20.25 -21.67
C LEU A 13 -7.23 19.12 -21.80
N LEU A 14 -7.80 18.68 -20.66
CA LEU A 14 -8.81 17.62 -20.62
C LEU A 14 -10.02 18.11 -19.83
N ARG A 15 -11.21 17.85 -20.36
CA ARG A 15 -12.46 18.09 -19.65
C ARG A 15 -13.38 16.88 -19.78
N VAL A 16 -13.82 16.39 -18.66
CA VAL A 16 -14.85 15.35 -18.54
C VAL A 16 -16.16 16.02 -18.16
N LYS A 17 -17.24 15.74 -18.89
CA LYS A 17 -18.56 16.35 -18.65
C LYS A 17 -19.64 15.29 -18.46
N ASN A 18 -20.27 15.31 -17.28
CA ASN A 18 -21.38 14.44 -16.90
C ASN A 18 -21.11 12.95 -17.16
N ILE A 19 -19.86 12.50 -16.91
CA ILE A 19 -19.47 11.14 -17.20
C ILE A 19 -20.01 10.18 -16.13
N SER A 20 -20.60 9.08 -16.58
CA SER A 20 -21.10 8.04 -15.69
C SER A 20 -20.64 6.66 -16.15
N LYS A 21 -20.39 5.78 -15.18
CA LYS A 21 -20.15 4.35 -15.41
C LYS A 21 -21.03 3.53 -14.50
N LYS A 22 -21.86 2.68 -15.13
CA LYS A 22 -22.75 1.74 -14.45
C LYS A 22 -22.30 0.30 -14.68
N PHE A 23 -22.30 -0.52 -13.64
CA PHE A 23 -22.08 -1.97 -13.68
C PHE A 23 -23.34 -2.64 -13.08
N GLY A 24 -24.15 -3.29 -13.92
CA GLY A 24 -25.45 -3.75 -13.49
C GLY A 24 -26.29 -2.57 -12.96
N ASP A 25 -26.73 -2.61 -11.70
CA ASP A 25 -27.47 -1.53 -11.05
C ASP A 25 -26.59 -0.56 -10.25
N PHE A 26 -25.30 -0.85 -10.11
CA PHE A 26 -24.35 -0.04 -9.34
C PHE A 26 -23.70 1.03 -10.22
N TYR A 27 -23.73 2.30 -9.77
CA TYR A 27 -22.96 3.39 -10.36
C TYR A 27 -21.60 3.51 -9.69
N ALA A 28 -20.54 3.16 -10.42
CA ALA A 28 -19.17 3.39 -9.97
C ALA A 28 -18.75 4.86 -10.12
N ASN A 29 -19.31 5.54 -11.13
CA ASN A 29 -19.24 7.00 -11.30
C ASN A 29 -20.64 7.48 -11.73
N ASP A 30 -21.10 8.58 -11.13
CA ASP A 30 -22.41 9.15 -11.37
C ASP A 30 -22.29 10.65 -11.69
N THR A 31 -22.46 10.98 -12.96
CA THR A 31 -22.54 12.36 -13.47
C THR A 31 -21.32 13.23 -13.09
N LEU A 32 -20.11 12.66 -13.19
CA LEU A 32 -18.87 13.34 -12.80
C LEU A 32 -18.46 14.40 -13.81
N ASN A 33 -17.93 15.50 -13.28
CA ASN A 33 -17.26 16.56 -14.03
C ASN A 33 -15.82 16.68 -13.50
N LEU A 34 -14.84 16.85 -14.40
CA LEU A 34 -13.43 17.05 -14.07
C LEU A 34 -12.80 17.90 -15.14
N SER A 35 -11.93 18.82 -14.73
CA SER A 35 -11.23 19.72 -15.65
C SER A 35 -9.74 19.77 -15.29
N ILE A 36 -8.86 19.44 -16.23
CA ILE A 36 -7.40 19.45 -16.06
C ILE A 36 -6.80 20.52 -16.96
N GLN A 37 -6.00 21.41 -16.38
CA GLN A 37 -5.33 22.50 -17.06
C GLN A 37 -3.91 22.07 -17.47
N THR A 38 -3.42 22.61 -18.58
CA THR A 38 -2.04 22.42 -19.03
C THR A 38 -1.06 23.03 -18.02
N GLY A 39 0.07 22.37 -17.77
CA GLY A 39 1.11 22.90 -16.88
C GLY A 39 0.69 22.99 -15.41
N LYS A 40 -0.18 22.08 -14.95
CA LYS A 40 -0.57 21.95 -13.55
C LYS A 40 -0.56 20.50 -13.07
N VAL A 41 -0.33 20.32 -11.78
CA VAL A 41 -0.60 19.06 -11.09
C VAL A 41 -2.00 19.15 -10.48
N HIS A 42 -2.89 18.26 -10.90
CA HIS A 42 -4.26 18.15 -10.41
C HIS A 42 -4.40 16.87 -9.57
N ALA A 43 -4.78 16.98 -8.32
CA ALA A 43 -5.03 15.83 -7.46
C ALA A 43 -6.42 15.22 -7.71
N LEU A 44 -6.51 13.90 -7.76
CA LEU A 44 -7.78 13.16 -7.70
C LEU A 44 -7.83 12.38 -6.40
N LEU A 45 -8.63 12.88 -5.45
CA LEU A 45 -8.72 12.39 -4.09
C LEU A 45 -10.03 11.62 -3.85
N GLY A 46 -10.04 10.80 -2.84
CA GLY A 46 -11.21 10.03 -2.38
C GLY A 46 -10.77 8.69 -1.78
N GLU A 47 -11.65 8.10 -1.00
CA GLU A 47 -11.42 6.78 -0.40
C GLU A 47 -11.34 5.66 -1.45
N ASN A 48 -10.92 4.47 -1.00
CA ASN A 48 -11.01 3.26 -1.83
C ASN A 48 -12.48 2.97 -2.15
N GLY A 49 -12.77 2.70 -3.44
CA GLY A 49 -14.14 2.58 -3.91
C GLY A 49 -14.86 3.90 -4.25
N ALA A 50 -14.22 5.06 -4.09
CA ALA A 50 -14.81 6.35 -4.46
C ALA A 50 -15.00 6.56 -5.97
N GLY A 51 -14.49 5.64 -6.82
CA GLY A 51 -14.64 5.71 -8.27
C GLY A 51 -13.41 6.28 -9.01
N LYS A 52 -12.31 6.58 -8.33
CA LYS A 52 -11.09 7.15 -8.94
C LYS A 52 -10.54 6.31 -10.08
N SER A 53 -10.21 5.04 -9.81
CA SER A 53 -9.65 4.13 -10.84
C SER A 53 -10.62 3.86 -11.99
N THR A 54 -11.94 3.89 -11.75
CA THR A 54 -12.96 3.79 -12.80
C THR A 54 -12.94 5.00 -13.72
N LEU A 55 -12.87 6.21 -13.15
CA LEU A 55 -12.76 7.45 -13.91
C LEU A 55 -11.48 7.48 -14.73
N VAL A 56 -10.35 7.14 -14.14
CA VAL A 56 -9.05 7.07 -14.81
C VAL A 56 -9.05 6.05 -15.96
N LYS A 57 -9.60 4.85 -15.75
CA LYS A 57 -9.73 3.85 -16.82
C LYS A 57 -10.58 4.36 -17.98
N MET A 58 -11.59 5.19 -17.74
CA MET A 58 -12.35 5.83 -18.82
C MET A 58 -11.54 6.89 -19.55
N MET A 59 -10.77 7.72 -18.83
CA MET A 59 -9.90 8.75 -19.45
C MET A 59 -8.71 8.14 -20.22
N TYR A 60 -8.25 6.94 -19.81
CA TYR A 60 -7.18 6.22 -20.50
C TYR A 60 -7.69 5.24 -21.57
N GLY A 61 -9.02 5.14 -21.76
CA GLY A 61 -9.63 4.28 -22.78
C GLY A 61 -9.64 2.77 -22.46
N ALA A 62 -9.25 2.38 -21.26
CA ALA A 62 -9.34 0.98 -20.79
C ALA A 62 -10.78 0.58 -20.44
N LEU A 63 -11.66 1.54 -20.26
CA LEU A 63 -13.07 1.35 -19.95
C LEU A 63 -13.90 2.39 -20.72
N GLN A 64 -15.06 1.99 -21.27
CA GLN A 64 -15.94 2.93 -21.94
C GLN A 64 -16.98 3.50 -20.95
N PRO A 65 -17.26 4.81 -20.97
CA PRO A 65 -18.32 5.40 -20.16
C PRO A 65 -19.71 4.87 -20.59
N THR A 66 -20.63 4.81 -19.66
CA THR A 66 -22.05 4.52 -19.95
C THR A 66 -22.76 5.76 -20.53
N SER A 67 -22.39 6.95 -20.05
CA SER A 67 -22.90 8.24 -20.54
C SER A 67 -21.89 9.35 -20.26
N GLY A 68 -22.12 10.53 -20.83
CA GLY A 68 -21.26 11.70 -20.72
C GLY A 68 -20.26 11.83 -21.86
N THR A 69 -19.40 12.85 -21.80
CA THR A 69 -18.47 13.20 -22.87
C THR A 69 -17.11 13.59 -22.32
N ILE A 70 -16.06 13.28 -23.12
CA ILE A 70 -14.68 13.70 -22.86
C ILE A 70 -14.27 14.69 -23.93
N TYR A 71 -13.64 15.78 -23.52
CA TYR A 71 -13.05 16.79 -24.41
C TYR A 71 -11.55 16.81 -24.22
N TRP A 72 -10.80 16.75 -25.31
CA TRP A 72 -9.35 16.85 -25.35
C TRP A 72 -8.96 18.09 -26.15
N GLN A 73 -8.23 19.03 -25.52
CA GLN A 73 -7.86 20.31 -26.13
C GLN A 73 -9.07 21.05 -26.74
N GLY A 74 -10.21 21.00 -26.06
CA GLY A 74 -11.47 21.65 -26.48
C GLY A 74 -12.30 20.87 -27.50
N GLN A 75 -11.80 19.79 -28.08
CA GLN A 75 -12.53 18.94 -29.03
C GLN A 75 -13.12 17.71 -28.32
N GLN A 76 -14.37 17.39 -28.65
CA GLN A 76 -14.98 16.16 -28.13
C GLN A 76 -14.29 14.94 -28.75
N VAL A 77 -13.90 14.00 -27.88
CA VAL A 77 -13.20 12.77 -28.27
C VAL A 77 -13.84 11.55 -27.65
N SER A 78 -13.75 10.42 -28.35
CA SER A 78 -14.06 9.10 -27.79
C SER A 78 -12.74 8.33 -27.68
N ILE A 79 -12.26 8.06 -26.46
CA ILE A 79 -11.01 7.37 -26.23
C ILE A 79 -11.29 5.85 -26.21
N ALA A 80 -11.15 5.23 -27.38
CA ALA A 80 -11.58 3.85 -27.60
C ALA A 80 -10.66 2.79 -26.97
N SER A 81 -9.38 3.13 -26.74
CA SER A 81 -8.36 2.19 -26.22
C SER A 81 -7.18 2.94 -25.59
N PRO A 82 -6.36 2.25 -24.77
CA PRO A 82 -5.11 2.81 -24.25
C PRO A 82 -4.11 3.23 -25.36
N ALA A 83 -4.14 2.56 -26.52
CA ALA A 83 -3.33 2.97 -27.67
C ALA A 83 -3.76 4.34 -28.20
N HIS A 84 -5.06 4.56 -28.37
CA HIS A 84 -5.60 5.85 -28.80
C HIS A 84 -5.34 6.95 -27.75
N ALA A 85 -5.40 6.63 -26.43
CA ALA A 85 -5.03 7.57 -25.38
C ALA A 85 -3.56 8.03 -25.54
N ARG A 86 -2.63 7.10 -25.79
CA ARG A 86 -1.22 7.42 -26.04
C ARG A 86 -1.02 8.27 -27.29
N GLU A 87 -1.74 8.00 -28.36
CA GLU A 87 -1.70 8.83 -29.60
C GLU A 87 -2.16 10.27 -29.33
N LEU A 88 -3.11 10.48 -28.43
CA LEU A 88 -3.53 11.81 -27.97
C LEU A 88 -2.47 12.49 -27.08
N GLY A 89 -1.49 11.74 -26.55
CA GLY A 89 -0.49 12.22 -25.62
C GLY A 89 -0.89 12.03 -24.15
N ILE A 90 -1.72 11.04 -23.83
CA ILE A 90 -2.07 10.66 -22.46
C ILE A 90 -1.20 9.48 -22.05
N GLY A 91 -0.27 9.70 -21.13
CA GLY A 91 0.54 8.66 -20.48
C GLY A 91 -0.07 8.22 -19.16
N MET A 92 0.18 6.97 -18.74
CA MET A 92 -0.27 6.46 -17.45
C MET A 92 0.81 5.60 -16.81
N VAL A 93 1.10 5.91 -15.54
CA VAL A 93 1.89 5.10 -14.61
C VAL A 93 0.90 4.42 -13.66
N PHE A 94 0.90 3.09 -13.69
CA PHE A 94 -0.04 2.27 -12.91
C PHE A 94 0.48 2.04 -11.50
N GLN A 95 -0.42 1.74 -10.57
CA GLN A 95 -0.11 1.37 -9.18
C GLN A 95 0.72 0.07 -9.10
N HIS A 96 0.44 -0.90 -9.99
CA HIS A 96 1.21 -2.15 -10.11
C HIS A 96 2.06 -2.12 -11.36
N PHE A 97 3.30 -2.52 -11.24
CA PHE A 97 4.23 -2.54 -12.37
C PHE A 97 3.80 -3.54 -13.43
N SER A 98 3.84 -3.09 -14.68
CA SER A 98 3.62 -3.94 -15.85
C SER A 98 4.96 -4.29 -16.50
N LEU A 99 5.88 -4.87 -15.69
CA LEU A 99 7.24 -5.20 -16.09
C LEU A 99 7.46 -6.71 -16.10
N PHE A 100 8.27 -7.17 -17.04
CA PHE A 100 8.74 -8.55 -17.11
C PHE A 100 10.10 -8.65 -16.42
N GLU A 101 10.17 -9.35 -15.32
CA GLU A 101 11.37 -9.46 -14.48
C GLU A 101 12.55 -10.13 -15.20
N ALA A 102 12.26 -11.08 -16.09
CA ALA A 102 13.27 -11.80 -16.87
C ALA A 102 13.89 -10.98 -18.03
N LEU A 103 13.40 -9.76 -18.27
CA LEU A 103 13.88 -8.87 -19.32
C LEU A 103 14.68 -7.70 -18.73
N THR A 104 15.56 -7.14 -19.55
CA THR A 104 16.30 -5.93 -19.22
C THR A 104 15.39 -4.68 -19.25
N VAL A 105 15.88 -3.57 -18.69
CA VAL A 105 15.20 -2.27 -18.71
C VAL A 105 14.86 -1.85 -20.14
N VAL A 106 15.83 -1.91 -21.07
CA VAL A 106 15.61 -1.51 -22.46
C VAL A 106 14.60 -2.40 -23.18
N GLU A 107 14.61 -3.70 -22.92
CA GLU A 107 13.62 -4.63 -23.50
C GLU A 107 12.21 -4.35 -22.98
N ASN A 108 12.04 -4.15 -21.67
CA ASN A 108 10.75 -3.78 -21.08
C ASN A 108 10.19 -2.47 -21.67
N ILE A 109 11.02 -1.46 -21.78
CA ILE A 109 10.62 -0.17 -22.37
C ILE A 109 10.28 -0.37 -23.85
N SER A 110 11.11 -1.12 -24.58
CA SER A 110 10.88 -1.37 -26.02
C SER A 110 9.54 -2.04 -26.28
N LEU A 111 9.12 -3.00 -25.47
CA LEU A 111 7.83 -3.69 -25.63
C LEU A 111 6.64 -2.73 -25.60
N ALA A 112 6.71 -1.69 -24.80
CA ALA A 112 5.62 -0.74 -24.59
C ALA A 112 5.63 0.45 -25.56
N LEU A 113 6.75 0.69 -26.27
CA LEU A 113 6.86 1.81 -27.19
C LEU A 113 6.28 1.50 -28.58
N PRO A 114 5.66 2.48 -29.26
CA PRO A 114 5.34 2.40 -30.67
C PRO A 114 6.58 2.12 -31.54
N LEU A 115 6.40 1.43 -32.66
CA LEU A 115 7.52 1.00 -33.53
C LEU A 115 8.43 2.15 -33.98
N HIS A 116 7.84 3.32 -34.28
CA HIS A 116 8.62 4.50 -34.74
C HIS A 116 9.52 5.07 -33.63
N LEU A 117 9.19 4.86 -32.34
CA LEU A 117 9.99 5.28 -31.21
C LEU A 117 11.07 4.26 -30.80
N ARG A 118 11.07 3.06 -31.38
CA ARG A 118 12.10 2.03 -31.15
C ARG A 118 13.34 2.20 -32.04
N GLN A 119 13.30 3.10 -33.02
CA GLN A 119 14.38 3.30 -33.97
C GLN A 119 15.57 4.04 -33.32
N GLY A 120 16.79 3.75 -33.80
CA GLY A 120 18.03 4.31 -33.27
C GLY A 120 18.50 3.64 -32.00
N ASP A 121 19.46 4.27 -31.32
CA ASP A 121 19.98 3.77 -30.03
C ASP A 121 19.01 4.07 -28.89
N LEU A 122 18.10 3.13 -28.65
CA LEU A 122 17.13 3.24 -27.55
C LEU A 122 17.81 3.21 -26.18
N SER A 123 18.89 2.45 -26.02
CA SER A 123 19.64 2.37 -24.76
C SER A 123 20.21 3.74 -24.37
N GLN A 124 20.86 4.41 -25.31
CA GLN A 124 21.40 5.75 -25.06
C GLN A 124 20.29 6.76 -24.74
N ARG A 125 19.18 6.73 -25.48
CA ARG A 125 18.04 7.62 -25.24
C ARG A 125 17.40 7.41 -23.88
N ILE A 126 17.31 6.16 -23.40
CA ILE A 126 16.84 5.85 -22.04
C ILE A 126 17.81 6.41 -21.01
N ALA A 127 19.12 6.18 -21.19
CA ALA A 127 20.13 6.67 -20.26
C ALA A 127 20.10 8.20 -20.17
N ASP A 128 20.12 8.90 -21.31
CA ASP A 128 20.10 10.37 -21.38
C ASP A 128 18.84 10.94 -20.73
N LEU A 129 17.65 10.45 -21.12
CA LEU A 129 16.39 10.94 -20.61
C LEU A 129 16.26 10.68 -19.10
N SER A 130 16.63 9.49 -18.64
CA SER A 130 16.57 9.13 -17.23
C SER A 130 17.50 10.00 -16.37
N GLN A 131 18.69 10.32 -16.87
CA GLN A 131 19.64 11.23 -16.25
C GLN A 131 19.08 12.65 -16.20
N ASP A 132 18.56 13.15 -17.31
CA ASP A 132 18.02 14.51 -17.44
C ASP A 132 16.88 14.77 -16.45
N TYR A 133 16.03 13.79 -16.23
CA TYR A 133 14.91 13.92 -15.28
C TYR A 133 15.25 13.50 -13.85
N GLY A 134 16.53 13.20 -13.55
CA GLY A 134 16.94 12.78 -12.20
C GLY A 134 16.42 11.39 -11.79
N LEU A 135 16.13 10.53 -12.76
CA LEU A 135 15.63 9.16 -12.60
C LEU A 135 16.62 8.15 -13.20
N PRO A 136 17.90 8.13 -12.80
CA PRO A 136 18.94 7.35 -13.48
C PRO A 136 18.57 5.87 -13.58
N LEU A 137 18.73 5.29 -14.78
CA LEU A 137 18.49 3.89 -15.10
C LEU A 137 19.69 3.32 -15.86
N ASN A 138 20.00 2.05 -15.59
CA ASN A 138 20.92 1.26 -16.42
C ASN A 138 20.08 0.44 -17.42
N PRO A 139 20.09 0.77 -18.74
CA PRO A 139 19.30 0.06 -19.73
C PRO A 139 19.58 -1.44 -19.86
N ALA A 140 20.80 -1.87 -19.51
CA ALA A 140 21.21 -3.28 -19.58
C ALA A 140 20.91 -4.09 -18.32
N ALA A 141 20.47 -3.46 -17.21
CA ALA A 141 20.16 -4.17 -16.00
C ALA A 141 18.91 -5.04 -16.16
N LEU A 142 18.90 -6.23 -15.55
CA LEU A 142 17.72 -7.09 -15.46
C LEU A 142 16.72 -6.47 -14.47
N VAL A 143 15.43 -6.48 -14.81
CA VAL A 143 14.40 -5.94 -13.93
C VAL A 143 14.27 -6.73 -12.63
N ALA A 144 14.57 -8.03 -12.65
CA ALA A 144 14.59 -8.86 -11.46
C ALA A 144 15.55 -8.33 -10.37
N ASP A 145 16.70 -7.76 -10.78
CA ASP A 145 17.75 -7.29 -9.88
C ASP A 145 17.51 -5.86 -9.36
N LEU A 146 16.44 -5.20 -9.82
CA LEU A 146 16.15 -3.81 -9.51
C LEU A 146 15.26 -3.67 -8.28
N SER A 147 15.57 -2.67 -7.46
CA SER A 147 14.70 -2.23 -6.38
C SER A 147 13.33 -1.77 -6.90
N VAL A 148 12.34 -1.73 -6.03
CA VAL A 148 10.99 -1.28 -6.36
C VAL A 148 11.00 0.17 -6.85
N GLY A 149 11.84 1.05 -6.27
CA GLY A 149 12.01 2.43 -6.72
C GLY A 149 12.60 2.53 -8.13
N GLU A 150 13.55 1.66 -8.49
CA GLU A 150 14.09 1.60 -9.85
C GLU A 150 13.05 1.08 -10.85
N ARG A 151 12.23 0.08 -10.48
CA ARG A 151 11.11 -0.39 -11.29
C ARG A 151 10.09 0.73 -11.54
N GLN A 152 9.80 1.56 -10.55
CA GLN A 152 8.96 2.75 -10.70
C GLN A 152 9.56 3.75 -11.71
N ARG A 153 10.88 3.98 -11.65
CA ARG A 153 11.57 4.85 -12.62
C ARG A 153 11.42 4.34 -14.06
N ILE A 154 11.45 3.02 -14.29
CA ILE A 154 11.22 2.44 -15.62
C ILE A 154 9.85 2.82 -16.16
N GLU A 155 8.79 2.69 -15.34
CA GLU A 155 7.43 3.05 -15.73
C GLU A 155 7.31 4.55 -16.11
N ILE A 156 7.96 5.41 -15.33
CA ILE A 156 7.95 6.86 -15.59
C ILE A 156 8.73 7.18 -16.86
N VAL A 157 9.96 6.70 -16.99
CA VAL A 157 10.82 6.95 -18.17
C VAL A 157 10.16 6.40 -19.45
N ARG A 158 9.49 5.25 -19.38
CA ARG A 158 8.68 4.69 -20.46
C ARG A 158 7.57 5.64 -20.94
N CYS A 159 6.92 6.33 -20.00
CA CYS A 159 5.93 7.34 -20.35
C CYS A 159 6.57 8.60 -20.92
N LEU A 160 7.68 9.09 -20.35
CA LEU A 160 8.39 10.29 -20.77
C LEU A 160 8.95 10.19 -22.21
N LEU A 161 9.42 9.00 -22.61
CA LEU A 161 9.88 8.73 -23.97
C LEU A 161 8.79 8.97 -25.03
N GLN A 162 7.52 8.96 -24.63
CA GLN A 162 6.38 9.21 -25.51
C GLN A 162 5.92 10.68 -25.48
N GLN A 163 6.61 11.56 -24.76
CA GLN A 163 6.34 12.99 -24.62
C GLN A 163 4.87 13.30 -24.28
N PRO A 164 4.36 12.84 -23.14
CA PRO A 164 2.96 12.99 -22.79
C PRO A 164 2.60 14.46 -22.57
N LYS A 165 1.38 14.85 -23.00
CA LYS A 165 0.76 16.13 -22.65
C LYS A 165 0.04 16.04 -21.31
N LEU A 166 -0.51 14.85 -20.98
CA LEU A 166 -1.10 14.50 -19.69
C LEU A 166 -0.43 13.22 -19.16
N LEU A 167 0.12 13.29 -17.98
CA LEU A 167 0.65 12.14 -17.27
C LEU A 167 -0.29 11.80 -16.10
N ILE A 168 -0.91 10.63 -16.15
CA ILE A 168 -1.73 10.09 -15.05
C ILE A 168 -0.84 9.21 -14.18
N MET A 169 -0.82 9.47 -12.88
CA MET A 169 -0.04 8.73 -11.91
C MET A 169 -0.95 8.18 -10.80
N ASP A 170 -1.03 6.86 -10.70
CA ASP A 170 -1.89 6.19 -9.73
C ASP A 170 -1.03 5.69 -8.56
N GLU A 171 -1.11 6.39 -7.41
CA GLU A 171 -0.36 6.14 -6.18
C GLU A 171 1.16 5.94 -6.37
N PRO A 172 1.86 6.87 -7.05
CA PRO A 172 3.23 6.64 -7.51
C PRO A 172 4.27 6.57 -6.39
N THR A 173 3.93 6.98 -5.17
CA THR A 173 4.84 7.01 -4.01
C THR A 173 4.57 5.89 -3.01
N ALA A 174 3.58 5.03 -3.26
CA ALA A 174 3.17 3.99 -2.32
C ALA A 174 4.30 3.05 -1.90
N VAL A 175 5.26 2.85 -2.79
CA VAL A 175 6.39 1.91 -2.63
C VAL A 175 7.77 2.60 -2.62
N LEU A 176 7.80 3.94 -2.57
CA LEU A 176 9.03 4.73 -2.61
C LEU A 176 9.48 5.14 -1.21
N THR A 177 10.80 5.21 -1.02
CA THR A 177 11.39 5.87 0.13
C THR A 177 11.07 7.39 0.11
N PRO A 178 11.13 8.09 1.25
CA PRO A 178 10.94 9.54 1.29
C PRO A 178 11.89 10.32 0.36
N GLN A 179 13.13 9.84 0.18
CA GLN A 179 14.12 10.44 -0.70
C GLN A 179 13.73 10.27 -2.18
N GLU A 180 13.28 9.07 -2.56
CA GLU A 180 12.81 8.79 -3.92
C GLU A 180 11.54 9.57 -4.24
N ALA A 181 10.62 9.71 -3.27
CA ALA A 181 9.43 10.55 -3.42
C ALA A 181 9.80 12.03 -3.66
N LYS A 182 10.77 12.57 -2.91
CA LYS A 182 11.29 13.94 -3.13
C LYS A 182 11.89 14.10 -4.53
N ALA A 183 12.66 13.12 -5.01
CA ALA A 183 13.22 13.12 -6.36
C ALA A 183 12.10 13.10 -7.43
N LEU A 184 11.09 12.24 -7.25
CA LEU A 184 9.92 12.20 -8.12
C LEU A 184 9.19 13.55 -8.17
N PHE A 185 8.99 14.21 -7.02
CA PHE A 185 8.33 15.52 -6.99
C PHE A 185 9.11 16.59 -7.75
N SER A 186 10.44 16.56 -7.70
CA SER A 186 11.28 17.45 -8.50
C SER A 186 11.11 17.21 -10.00
N THR A 187 11.03 15.94 -10.41
CA THR A 187 10.74 15.54 -11.80
C THR A 187 9.35 16.03 -12.23
N LEU A 188 8.33 15.89 -11.41
CA LEU A 188 6.97 16.32 -11.73
C LEU A 188 6.87 17.85 -11.88
N ARG A 189 7.54 18.62 -11.01
CA ARG A 189 7.61 20.09 -11.15
C ARG A 189 8.23 20.50 -12.48
N ARG A 190 9.35 19.88 -12.86
CA ARG A 190 9.99 20.14 -14.15
C ARG A 190 9.06 19.82 -15.32
N LEU A 191 8.36 18.68 -15.32
CA LEU A 191 7.41 18.32 -16.35
C LEU A 191 6.29 19.35 -16.51
N VAL A 192 5.80 19.85 -15.39
CA VAL A 192 4.75 20.89 -15.36
C VAL A 192 5.26 22.21 -15.91
N GLU A 193 6.49 22.61 -15.59
CA GLU A 193 7.17 23.79 -16.16
C GLU A 193 7.37 23.66 -17.68
N GLU A 194 7.61 22.45 -18.19
CA GLU A 194 7.69 22.13 -19.61
C GLU A 194 6.31 22.07 -20.29
N GLY A 195 5.20 22.26 -19.53
CA GLY A 195 3.83 22.34 -20.04
C GLY A 195 3.06 21.02 -20.01
N CYS A 196 3.61 19.94 -19.46
CA CYS A 196 2.86 18.71 -19.23
C CYS A 196 1.84 18.94 -18.08
N ALA A 197 0.63 18.40 -18.21
CA ALA A 197 -0.30 18.31 -17.09
C ALA A 197 -0.10 16.99 -16.36
N VAL A 198 -0.28 16.97 -15.04
CA VAL A 198 -0.20 15.76 -14.25
C VAL A 198 -1.53 15.55 -13.51
N LEU A 199 -2.14 14.37 -13.65
CA LEU A 199 -3.22 13.90 -12.79
C LEU A 199 -2.62 12.98 -11.73
N TYR A 200 -2.57 13.45 -10.49
CA TYR A 200 -1.94 12.78 -9.37
C TYR A 200 -2.98 12.14 -8.47
N ILE A 201 -2.97 10.83 -8.37
CA ILE A 201 -3.91 10.08 -7.53
C ILE A 201 -3.12 9.61 -6.30
N SER A 202 -3.53 10.06 -5.13
CA SER A 202 -2.92 9.66 -3.86
C SER A 202 -3.94 9.78 -2.73
N HIS A 203 -3.73 9.02 -1.68
CA HIS A 203 -4.40 9.17 -0.39
C HIS A 203 -3.51 9.88 0.65
N ARG A 204 -2.23 10.15 0.32
CA ARG A 204 -1.27 10.85 1.17
C ARG A 204 -1.43 12.36 1.03
N LEU A 205 -2.15 12.96 1.96
CA LEU A 205 -2.57 14.36 1.86
C LEU A 205 -1.39 15.34 1.93
N GLU A 206 -0.32 15.01 2.66
CA GLU A 206 0.87 15.85 2.73
C GLU A 206 1.59 15.96 1.37
N GLU A 207 1.64 14.87 0.59
CA GLU A 207 2.18 14.90 -0.77
C GLU A 207 1.33 15.78 -1.68
N VAL A 208 0.01 15.65 -1.60
CA VAL A 208 -0.95 16.44 -2.38
C VAL A 208 -0.79 17.93 -2.08
N LYS A 209 -0.66 18.32 -0.81
CA LYS A 209 -0.41 19.71 -0.40
C LYS A 209 0.93 20.24 -0.91
N GLN A 210 1.93 19.37 -1.05
CA GLN A 210 3.28 19.76 -1.48
C GLN A 210 3.40 20.03 -2.98
N ILE A 211 2.66 19.29 -3.83
CA ILE A 211 2.88 19.32 -5.27
C ILE A 211 1.66 19.70 -6.09
N CYS A 212 0.43 19.55 -5.59
CA CYS A 212 -0.77 19.77 -6.37
C CYS A 212 -1.25 21.23 -6.30
N HIS A 213 -1.78 21.71 -7.43
CA HIS A 213 -2.33 23.05 -7.57
C HIS A 213 -3.84 23.09 -7.38
N ASP A 214 -4.52 22.03 -7.82
CA ASP A 214 -5.97 21.87 -7.74
C ASP A 214 -6.26 20.43 -7.29
N ALA A 215 -7.36 20.22 -6.58
CA ALA A 215 -7.80 18.87 -6.16
C ALA A 215 -9.29 18.68 -6.40
N THR A 216 -9.63 17.53 -6.98
CA THR A 216 -11.00 17.03 -7.11
C THR A 216 -11.22 15.88 -6.15
N ILE A 217 -12.25 15.96 -5.30
CA ILE A 217 -12.55 14.97 -4.27
C ILE A 217 -13.78 14.18 -4.67
N LEU A 218 -13.62 12.85 -4.78
CA LEU A 218 -14.68 11.91 -5.09
C LEU A 218 -15.10 11.12 -3.85
N ARG A 219 -16.42 10.86 -3.73
CA ARG A 219 -16.97 9.96 -2.72
C ARG A 219 -18.20 9.25 -3.27
N HIS A 220 -18.26 7.91 -3.13
CA HIS A 220 -19.35 7.07 -3.63
C HIS A 220 -19.70 7.34 -5.11
N GLY A 221 -18.70 7.49 -5.96
CA GLY A 221 -18.87 7.73 -7.39
C GLY A 221 -19.31 9.15 -7.76
N LYS A 222 -19.36 10.09 -6.83
CA LYS A 222 -19.81 11.47 -7.04
C LYS A 222 -18.71 12.48 -6.72
N LEU A 223 -18.75 13.63 -7.39
CA LEU A 223 -17.94 14.80 -7.05
C LEU A 223 -18.46 15.41 -5.73
N VAL A 224 -17.58 15.56 -4.74
CA VAL A 224 -17.87 16.20 -3.46
C VAL A 224 -17.41 17.65 -3.45
N ALA A 225 -16.16 17.88 -3.86
CA ALA A 225 -15.56 19.21 -3.84
C ALA A 225 -14.44 19.34 -4.90
N GLU A 226 -14.22 20.57 -5.34
CA GLU A 226 -13.00 21.01 -6.02
C GLU A 226 -12.36 22.09 -5.15
N VAL A 227 -11.09 21.91 -4.76
CA VAL A 227 -10.41 22.77 -3.81
C VAL A 227 -8.95 23.02 -4.21
N ASP A 228 -8.36 24.08 -3.68
CA ASP A 228 -6.92 24.31 -3.69
C ASP A 228 -6.31 23.58 -2.46
N PRO A 229 -5.56 22.49 -2.67
CA PRO A 229 -5.02 21.71 -1.55
C PRO A 229 -3.94 22.45 -0.75
N GLN A 230 -3.36 23.51 -1.30
CA GLN A 230 -2.35 24.32 -0.59
C GLN A 230 -2.97 25.22 0.48
N VAL A 231 -4.24 25.60 0.29
CA VAL A 231 -4.98 26.45 1.24
C VAL A 231 -5.66 25.60 2.32
N GLU A 232 -6.11 24.39 1.97
CA GLU A 232 -6.82 23.50 2.89
C GLU A 232 -5.89 22.82 3.89
N THR A 233 -6.44 22.46 5.06
CA THR A 233 -5.71 21.61 6.02
C THR A 233 -5.82 20.12 5.61
N ALA A 234 -4.85 19.29 6.03
CA ALA A 234 -4.96 17.84 5.83
C ALA A 234 -6.23 17.26 6.46
N ALA A 235 -6.64 17.77 7.62
CA ALA A 235 -7.88 17.39 8.30
C ALA A 235 -9.13 17.72 7.48
N THR A 236 -9.19 18.92 6.86
CA THR A 236 -10.31 19.32 5.99
C THR A 236 -10.39 18.42 4.76
N LEU A 237 -9.24 18.17 4.11
CA LEU A 237 -9.19 17.26 2.95
C LEU A 237 -9.64 15.84 3.32
N ALA A 238 -9.16 15.30 4.44
CA ALA A 238 -9.58 14.01 4.97
C ALA A 238 -11.09 13.97 5.24
N GLN A 239 -11.64 15.00 5.89
CA GLN A 239 -13.08 15.10 6.16
C GLN A 239 -13.93 15.14 4.88
N LEU A 240 -13.47 15.84 3.84
CA LEU A 240 -14.15 15.88 2.54
C LEU A 240 -14.12 14.49 1.85
N MET A 241 -13.02 13.76 1.98
CA MET A 241 -12.86 12.42 1.42
C MET A 241 -13.77 11.39 2.13
N VAL A 242 -13.76 11.38 3.45
CA VAL A 242 -14.46 10.39 4.29
C VAL A 242 -15.93 10.78 4.52
N GLY A 243 -16.20 12.07 4.71
CA GLY A 243 -17.56 12.61 4.96
C GLY A 243 -18.04 12.49 6.40
N ALA A 244 -17.21 11.97 7.30
CA ALA A 244 -17.40 11.97 8.74
C ALA A 244 -16.13 12.52 9.40
N SER A 245 -16.19 12.91 10.69
CA SER A 245 -14.98 13.21 11.44
C SER A 245 -14.10 11.95 11.47
N VAL A 246 -12.90 12.04 10.91
CA VAL A 246 -11.90 10.98 11.07
C VAL A 246 -11.59 10.93 12.57
N HIS A 247 -11.92 9.81 13.21
CA HIS A 247 -11.51 9.60 14.59
C HIS A 247 -9.99 9.60 14.62
N GLN A 248 -9.42 10.59 15.29
CA GLN A 248 -7.98 10.55 15.59
C GLN A 248 -7.74 9.38 16.53
N VAL A 249 -6.78 8.57 16.17
CA VAL A 249 -6.34 7.45 17.01
C VAL A 249 -5.80 8.03 18.31
N THR A 250 -6.35 7.60 19.44
CA THR A 250 -5.91 8.04 20.77
C THR A 250 -4.89 7.05 21.29
N ARG A 251 -3.65 7.49 21.41
CA ARG A 251 -2.56 6.71 22.01
C ARG A 251 -2.21 7.30 23.38
N GLU A 252 -2.36 6.53 24.42
CA GLU A 252 -1.75 6.79 25.73
C GLU A 252 -0.48 5.94 25.82
N THR A 253 0.62 6.51 26.26
CA THR A 253 1.86 5.77 26.48
C THR A 253 1.66 4.74 27.57
N ASN A 254 1.99 3.49 27.28
CA ASN A 254 1.99 2.43 28.30
C ASN A 254 3.42 2.33 28.85
N ASP A 255 3.64 2.83 30.09
CA ASP A 255 4.94 2.81 30.73
C ASP A 255 5.32 1.43 31.34
N GLN A 256 4.44 0.43 31.26
CA GLN A 256 4.68 -0.91 31.78
C GLN A 256 4.92 -1.90 30.63
N VAL A 257 6.20 -2.14 30.34
CA VAL A 257 6.63 -3.23 29.48
C VAL A 257 6.57 -4.53 30.29
N GLY A 258 5.76 -5.50 29.82
CA GLY A 258 5.62 -6.80 30.46
C GLY A 258 6.66 -7.84 30.01
N ASP A 259 6.33 -9.11 30.16
CA ASP A 259 7.19 -10.23 29.74
C ASP A 259 7.41 -10.25 28.22
N VAL A 260 8.57 -10.76 27.78
CA VAL A 260 8.87 -10.97 26.36
C VAL A 260 8.01 -12.12 25.83
N LEU A 261 7.17 -11.83 24.83
CA LEU A 261 6.26 -12.79 24.22
C LEU A 261 6.69 -13.26 22.83
N LEU A 262 7.55 -12.51 22.15
CA LEU A 262 8.24 -12.91 20.91
C LEU A 262 9.72 -12.60 21.07
N GLU A 263 10.56 -13.59 20.83
CA GLU A 263 12.00 -13.42 20.78
C GLU A 263 12.58 -14.14 19.57
N LEU A 264 13.40 -13.43 18.82
CA LEU A 264 14.24 -13.95 17.75
C LEU A 264 15.70 -13.74 18.15
N SER A 265 16.49 -14.80 18.15
CA SER A 265 17.90 -14.77 18.53
C SER A 265 18.75 -15.37 17.43
N HIS A 266 19.56 -14.54 16.77
CA HIS A 266 20.45 -14.94 15.68
C HIS A 266 19.75 -15.72 14.56
N LEU A 267 18.52 -15.36 14.25
CA LEU A 267 17.70 -16.02 13.23
C LEU A 267 18.31 -15.81 11.85
N SER A 268 18.74 -16.90 11.23
CA SER A 268 19.17 -16.93 9.84
C SER A 268 18.37 -17.98 9.08
N HIS A 269 17.89 -17.63 7.89
CA HIS A 269 17.07 -18.51 7.07
C HIS A 269 17.37 -18.28 5.59
N ALA A 270 17.81 -19.33 4.89
CA ALA A 270 17.99 -19.30 3.44
C ALA A 270 16.64 -19.55 2.75
N THR A 271 16.24 -18.66 1.87
CA THR A 271 15.00 -18.80 1.11
C THR A 271 15.16 -19.78 -0.06
N SER A 272 14.15 -20.58 -0.32
CA SER A 272 14.06 -21.41 -1.53
C SER A 272 13.26 -20.76 -2.65
N ALA A 273 12.66 -19.59 -2.39
CA ALA A 273 11.85 -18.90 -3.36
C ALA A 273 12.73 -18.22 -4.44
N PRO A 274 12.38 -18.31 -5.72
CA PRO A 274 13.01 -17.50 -6.76
C PRO A 274 12.88 -16.01 -6.38
N PHE A 275 13.99 -15.27 -6.39
CA PHE A 275 14.04 -13.85 -6.02
C PHE A 275 13.71 -13.54 -4.55
N GLY A 276 13.68 -14.53 -3.66
CA GLY A 276 13.56 -14.33 -2.22
C GLY A 276 14.84 -13.80 -1.61
N VAL A 277 14.75 -13.24 -0.40
CA VAL A 277 15.87 -12.65 0.33
C VAL A 277 16.20 -13.52 1.54
N ASP A 278 17.48 -13.93 1.65
CA ASP A 278 17.95 -14.67 2.80
C ASP A 278 17.94 -13.78 4.05
N LEU A 279 17.42 -14.31 5.15
CA LEU A 279 17.51 -13.65 6.46
C LEU A 279 18.87 -13.94 7.09
N VAL A 280 19.52 -12.89 7.60
CA VAL A 280 20.87 -12.99 8.16
C VAL A 280 20.91 -12.36 9.55
N ASP A 281 21.15 -13.17 10.57
CA ASP A 281 21.39 -12.76 11.96
C ASP A 281 20.32 -11.82 12.52
N VAL A 282 19.04 -12.14 12.32
CA VAL A 282 17.93 -11.32 12.79
C VAL A 282 17.73 -11.50 14.29
N ASN A 283 17.75 -10.39 15.02
CA ASN A 283 17.55 -10.33 16.45
C ASN A 283 16.38 -9.37 16.78
N LEU A 284 15.40 -9.81 17.57
CA LEU A 284 14.19 -9.04 17.88
C LEU A 284 13.55 -9.52 19.16
N GLN A 285 13.02 -8.60 19.97
CA GLN A 285 12.17 -8.93 21.12
C GLN A 285 10.93 -8.04 21.12
N VAL A 286 9.76 -8.62 21.40
CA VAL A 286 8.50 -7.89 21.57
C VAL A 286 7.87 -8.34 22.89
N SER A 287 7.59 -7.37 23.74
CA SER A 287 7.05 -7.61 25.07
C SER A 287 5.54 -7.43 25.12
N SER A 288 4.90 -8.00 26.14
CA SER A 288 3.48 -7.78 26.46
C SER A 288 3.21 -6.27 26.59
N GLY A 289 2.14 -5.80 25.97
CA GLY A 289 1.75 -4.39 25.96
C GLY A 289 2.56 -3.49 25.03
N GLN A 290 3.47 -4.06 24.21
CA GLN A 290 4.33 -3.34 23.30
C GLN A 290 3.89 -3.52 21.84
N ILE A 291 3.95 -2.46 21.06
CA ILE A 291 3.84 -2.47 19.60
C ILE A 291 5.21 -2.18 19.02
N LEU A 292 5.83 -3.19 18.38
CA LEU A 292 7.07 -3.02 17.63
C LEU A 292 6.76 -3.03 16.14
N ALA A 293 7.25 -2.05 15.40
CA ALA A 293 7.10 -2.00 13.95
C ALA A 293 8.42 -2.30 13.25
N ILE A 294 8.35 -3.09 12.18
CA ILE A 294 9.43 -3.28 11.22
C ILE A 294 9.12 -2.45 9.98
N ALA A 295 9.91 -1.41 9.76
CA ALA A 295 9.89 -0.61 8.54
C ALA A 295 10.77 -1.26 7.47
N GLY A 296 10.44 -1.07 6.19
CA GLY A 296 11.31 -1.53 5.10
C GLY A 296 10.62 -1.39 3.75
N VAL A 297 11.40 -1.28 2.69
CA VAL A 297 10.88 -1.32 1.30
C VAL A 297 10.55 -2.76 0.94
N ALA A 298 9.48 -2.98 0.16
CA ALA A 298 9.10 -4.31 -0.32
C ALA A 298 10.29 -5.08 -0.92
N GLY A 299 10.34 -6.39 -0.65
CA GLY A 299 11.39 -7.26 -1.18
C GLY A 299 12.72 -7.21 -0.40
N ASN A 300 12.72 -6.72 0.83
CA ASN A 300 13.90 -6.71 1.70
C ASN A 300 13.94 -7.83 2.76
N GLY A 301 13.04 -8.83 2.67
CA GLY A 301 13.00 -9.98 3.58
C GLY A 301 11.83 -9.97 4.57
N GLN A 302 10.92 -9.00 4.49
CA GLN A 302 9.77 -8.90 5.39
C GLN A 302 8.81 -10.09 5.28
N GLY A 303 8.54 -10.54 4.05
CA GLY A 303 7.69 -11.71 3.76
C GLY A 303 8.32 -13.00 4.29
N GLU A 304 9.62 -13.17 4.09
CA GLU A 304 10.40 -14.31 4.59
C GLU A 304 10.38 -14.32 6.13
N LEU A 305 10.62 -13.18 6.76
CA LEU A 305 10.55 -13.06 8.22
C LEU A 305 9.16 -13.41 8.75
N PHE A 306 8.10 -12.89 8.11
CA PHE A 306 6.72 -13.24 8.47
C PHE A 306 6.48 -14.75 8.36
N SER A 307 6.89 -15.39 7.25
CA SER A 307 6.68 -16.80 6.99
C SER A 307 7.42 -17.71 7.99
N VAL A 308 8.60 -17.29 8.45
CA VAL A 308 9.36 -18.01 9.48
C VAL A 308 8.73 -17.81 10.87
N ILE A 309 8.29 -16.59 11.23
CA ILE A 309 7.62 -16.33 12.51
C ILE A 309 6.24 -16.97 12.56
N SER A 310 5.50 -17.04 11.47
CA SER A 310 4.18 -17.68 11.43
C SER A 310 4.26 -19.22 11.48
N GLY A 311 5.40 -19.81 11.09
CA GLY A 311 5.58 -21.26 10.99
C GLY A 311 5.10 -21.86 9.68
N GLU A 312 4.95 -21.03 8.64
CA GLU A 312 4.74 -21.47 7.27
C GLU A 312 6.03 -22.04 6.68
N GLN A 313 7.17 -21.43 7.02
CA GLN A 313 8.49 -21.99 6.77
C GLN A 313 9.13 -22.40 8.09
N ASN A 314 9.54 -23.65 8.19
CA ASN A 314 10.16 -24.20 9.39
C ASN A 314 11.67 -23.98 9.35
N ASN A 315 12.23 -23.44 10.41
CA ASN A 315 13.68 -23.36 10.64
C ASN A 315 14.11 -24.55 11.49
N ALA A 316 14.22 -25.73 10.91
CA ALA A 316 14.34 -27.00 11.62
C ALA A 316 15.65 -27.20 12.42
N ASN A 317 16.65 -26.31 12.31
CA ASN A 317 18.02 -26.56 12.79
C ASN A 317 18.50 -25.61 13.89
N GLY A 318 17.62 -24.88 14.60
CA GLY A 318 18.05 -23.94 15.62
C GLY A 318 17.02 -23.69 16.71
N HIS A 319 17.42 -22.98 17.78
CA HIS A 319 16.54 -22.47 18.83
C HIS A 319 16.49 -20.95 18.71
N PHE A 320 16.00 -20.46 17.58
CA PHE A 320 16.07 -19.05 17.19
C PHE A 320 14.76 -18.31 17.46
N ILE A 321 13.65 -19.05 17.62
CA ILE A 321 12.31 -18.46 17.79
C ILE A 321 11.70 -18.94 19.08
N SER A 322 11.40 -18.01 19.98
CA SER A 322 10.57 -18.23 21.17
C SER A 322 9.25 -17.46 21.04
N LEU A 323 8.14 -18.16 21.17
CA LEU A 323 6.79 -17.60 21.22
C LEU A 323 6.16 -17.91 22.58
N LEU A 324 5.72 -16.86 23.29
CA LEU A 324 5.02 -17.00 24.57
C LEU A 324 5.82 -17.83 25.59
N GLY A 325 7.15 -17.66 25.60
CA GLY A 325 8.08 -18.38 26.47
C GLY A 325 8.41 -19.82 26.04
N GLN A 326 7.99 -20.25 24.84
CA GLN A 326 8.24 -21.60 24.33
C GLN A 326 9.06 -21.56 23.03
N VAL A 327 10.08 -22.43 22.95
CA VAL A 327 10.84 -22.64 21.71
C VAL A 327 9.91 -23.17 20.62
N SER A 328 9.88 -22.48 19.48
CA SER A 328 8.83 -22.65 18.48
C SER A 328 9.34 -22.95 17.07
N ASP A 329 10.63 -23.16 16.87
CA ASP A 329 11.24 -23.37 15.54
C ASP A 329 10.62 -24.51 14.73
N GLY A 330 10.28 -25.63 15.38
CA GLY A 330 9.66 -26.80 14.75
C GLY A 330 8.13 -26.78 14.72
N LEU A 331 7.50 -25.75 15.26
CA LEU A 331 6.04 -25.66 15.32
C LEU A 331 5.47 -25.08 14.02
N ASN A 332 4.44 -25.74 13.51
CA ASN A 332 3.67 -25.20 12.38
C ASN A 332 2.71 -24.09 12.81
N ILE A 333 2.10 -23.39 11.85
CA ILE A 333 1.20 -22.24 12.07
C ILE A 333 0.04 -22.58 13.03
N ASN A 334 -0.55 -23.78 12.92
CA ASN A 334 -1.66 -24.18 13.77
C ASN A 334 -1.22 -24.36 15.23
N GLN A 335 -0.06 -24.98 15.45
CA GLN A 335 0.51 -25.16 16.79
C GLN A 335 0.85 -23.81 17.43
N ARG A 336 1.45 -22.86 16.66
CA ARG A 336 1.72 -21.49 17.12
C ARG A 336 0.42 -20.72 17.46
N ARG A 337 -0.63 -20.92 16.65
CA ARG A 337 -1.96 -20.35 16.94
C ARG A 337 -2.56 -20.90 18.23
N CYS A 338 -2.34 -22.16 18.53
CA CYS A 338 -2.82 -22.77 19.78
C CYS A 338 -2.06 -22.28 21.02
N LEU A 339 -0.82 -21.80 20.88
CA LEU A 339 -0.12 -21.10 21.95
C LEU A 339 -0.73 -19.73 22.28
N GLY A 340 -1.54 -19.17 21.40
CA GLY A 340 -2.16 -17.85 21.55
C GLY A 340 -1.63 -16.80 20.59
N ALA A 341 -0.90 -17.19 19.54
CA ALA A 341 -0.46 -16.30 18.49
C ALA A 341 -1.52 -16.14 17.39
N ALA A 342 -1.53 -14.98 16.72
CA ALA A 342 -2.31 -14.73 15.50
C ALA A 342 -1.44 -14.09 14.42
N PHE A 343 -1.76 -14.40 13.16
CA PHE A 343 -0.96 -14.01 12.02
C PHE A 343 -1.85 -13.45 10.92
N VAL A 344 -1.51 -12.24 10.45
CA VAL A 344 -2.17 -11.58 9.31
C VAL A 344 -1.12 -11.36 8.23
N PRO A 345 -1.13 -12.15 7.14
CA PRO A 345 -0.18 -12.00 6.06
C PRO A 345 -0.49 -10.78 5.18
N GLU A 346 0.51 -10.31 4.42
CA GLU A 346 0.36 -9.25 3.42
C GLU A 346 -0.61 -9.66 2.30
N GLU A 347 -0.49 -10.89 1.82
CA GLU A 347 -1.32 -11.44 0.76
C GLU A 347 -2.67 -11.91 1.31
N ARG A 348 -3.73 -11.22 0.91
CA ARG A 348 -5.09 -11.43 1.45
C ARG A 348 -5.74 -12.69 0.92
N MET A 349 -5.62 -12.91 -0.40
CA MET A 349 -6.23 -14.04 -1.09
C MET A 349 -5.19 -15.14 -1.29
N GLY A 350 -5.57 -16.37 -0.99
CA GLY A 350 -4.66 -17.51 -1.03
C GLY A 350 -3.89 -17.73 0.29
N HIS A 351 -3.44 -16.66 0.93
CA HIS A 351 -2.71 -16.69 2.21
C HIS A 351 -3.62 -16.34 3.40
N GLY A 352 -4.18 -15.12 3.38
CA GLY A 352 -5.05 -14.61 4.45
C GLY A 352 -6.43 -15.25 4.45
N ALA A 353 -7.00 -15.55 3.28
CA ALA A 353 -8.30 -16.18 3.12
C ALA A 353 -8.33 -17.10 1.89
N VAL A 354 -9.14 -18.14 1.95
CA VAL A 354 -9.40 -19.06 0.84
C VAL A 354 -10.55 -18.53 0.00
N GLU A 355 -10.28 -18.26 -1.28
CA GLU A 355 -11.17 -17.57 -2.22
C GLU A 355 -12.56 -18.20 -2.34
N HIS A 356 -12.60 -19.53 -2.47
CA HIS A 356 -13.84 -20.27 -2.76
C HIS A 356 -14.67 -20.63 -1.52
N LEU A 357 -14.14 -20.36 -0.32
CA LEU A 357 -14.84 -20.63 0.94
C LEU A 357 -15.65 -19.41 1.38
N THR A 358 -16.71 -19.69 2.13
CA THR A 358 -17.49 -18.63 2.78
C THR A 358 -16.68 -17.93 3.87
N LEU A 359 -17.12 -16.75 4.30
CA LEU A 359 -16.48 -16.05 5.43
C LEU A 359 -16.54 -16.89 6.70
N THR A 360 -17.65 -17.58 6.93
CA THR A 360 -17.83 -18.49 8.06
C THR A 360 -16.83 -19.65 8.04
N ASP A 361 -16.63 -20.28 6.89
CA ASP A 361 -15.63 -21.33 6.75
C ASP A 361 -14.18 -20.79 6.88
N ASN A 362 -13.91 -19.60 6.41
CA ASN A 362 -12.63 -18.92 6.62
C ASN A 362 -12.34 -18.58 8.09
N ILE A 363 -13.39 -18.30 8.91
CA ILE A 363 -13.24 -18.16 10.37
C ILE A 363 -12.88 -19.51 10.98
N LEU A 364 -13.54 -20.59 10.56
CA LEU A 364 -13.26 -21.95 11.05
C LEU A 364 -11.80 -22.34 10.80
N LEU A 365 -11.25 -22.07 9.60
CA LEU A 365 -9.86 -22.41 9.25
C LEU A 365 -8.83 -21.80 10.22
N SER A 366 -9.08 -20.61 10.76
CA SER A 366 -8.16 -19.97 11.70
C SER A 366 -8.31 -20.46 13.15
N ARG A 367 -9.34 -21.27 13.45
CA ARG A 367 -9.71 -21.66 14.83
C ARG A 367 -9.79 -23.17 15.08
N HIS A 368 -9.87 -23.99 14.01
CA HIS A 368 -10.20 -25.43 14.11
C HIS A 368 -9.14 -26.26 14.86
N ALA A 369 -7.89 -25.80 14.89
CA ALA A 369 -6.78 -26.59 15.41
C ALA A 369 -6.64 -26.55 16.95
N CYS A 370 -7.37 -25.66 17.65
CA CYS A 370 -7.19 -25.42 19.08
C CYS A 370 -8.40 -25.94 19.86
N SER A 371 -8.30 -27.17 20.38
CA SER A 371 -9.37 -27.82 21.13
C SER A 371 -9.48 -27.40 22.62
N ASP A 372 -8.42 -26.79 23.17
CA ASP A 372 -8.29 -26.60 24.62
C ASP A 372 -8.53 -25.15 25.10
N THR A 373 -8.99 -24.26 24.22
CA THR A 373 -9.29 -22.87 24.56
C THR A 373 -10.80 -22.63 24.68
N GLU A 374 -11.22 -21.67 25.52
CA GLU A 374 -12.63 -21.22 25.63
C GLU A 374 -13.24 -20.78 24.30
N SER A 375 -12.40 -20.55 23.29
CA SER A 375 -12.78 -20.20 21.91
C SER A 375 -12.84 -21.38 20.95
N SER A 376 -12.76 -22.62 21.43
CA SER A 376 -12.85 -23.82 20.59
C SER A 376 -14.23 -23.92 19.94
N LEU A 377 -14.24 -24.05 18.61
CA LEU A 377 -15.44 -24.29 17.80
C LEU A 377 -15.71 -25.78 17.63
N ASP A 378 -14.81 -26.62 18.16
CA ASP A 378 -14.90 -28.07 18.11
C ASP A 378 -15.64 -28.57 19.35
N ARG A 379 -16.84 -29.11 19.16
CA ARG A 379 -17.64 -29.79 20.19
C ARG A 379 -17.25 -31.26 20.33
N GLY A 380 -16.08 -31.67 19.89
CA GLY A 380 -15.65 -33.06 19.86
C GLY A 380 -16.55 -33.90 18.93
N TRP A 381 -17.08 -35.02 19.45
CA TRP A 381 -17.97 -35.91 18.70
C TRP A 381 -19.31 -35.25 18.28
N LEU A 382 -19.69 -34.09 18.84
CA LEU A 382 -20.88 -33.32 18.47
C LEU A 382 -20.65 -32.44 17.21
N GLY A 383 -19.41 -32.36 16.74
CA GLY A 383 -19.05 -31.61 15.52
C GLY A 383 -18.83 -30.11 15.73
N ILE A 384 -18.79 -29.36 14.63
CA ILE A 384 -18.49 -27.92 14.60
C ILE A 384 -19.73 -27.09 14.97
N ASP A 385 -19.56 -26.11 15.85
CA ASP A 385 -20.61 -25.15 16.21
C ASP A 385 -20.82 -24.10 15.12
N ARG A 386 -21.70 -24.40 14.16
CA ARG A 386 -21.99 -23.52 13.03
C ARG A 386 -22.77 -22.27 13.43
N ASP A 387 -23.56 -22.32 14.51
CA ASP A 387 -24.31 -21.17 15.00
C ASP A 387 -23.35 -20.14 15.63
N GLN A 388 -22.39 -20.60 16.40
CA GLN A 388 -21.33 -19.75 16.95
C GLN A 388 -20.47 -19.12 15.83
N LEU A 389 -20.12 -19.88 14.81
CA LEU A 389 -19.40 -19.38 13.63
C LEU A 389 -20.18 -18.29 12.89
N ALA A 390 -21.48 -18.49 12.68
CA ALA A 390 -22.33 -17.50 12.04
C ALA A 390 -22.43 -16.21 12.88
N GLN A 391 -22.53 -16.34 14.21
CA GLN A 391 -22.52 -15.20 15.11
C GLN A 391 -21.17 -14.44 15.07
N LEU A 392 -20.04 -15.15 15.05
CA LEU A 392 -18.70 -14.54 14.89
C LEU A 392 -18.59 -13.79 13.56
N ASN A 393 -19.06 -14.37 12.45
CA ASN A 393 -19.07 -13.70 11.16
C ASN A 393 -19.93 -12.42 11.17
N LEU A 394 -21.04 -12.43 11.90
CA LEU A 394 -21.88 -11.24 12.08
C LEU A 394 -21.15 -10.15 12.89
N THR A 395 -20.57 -10.53 14.03
CA THR A 395 -19.82 -9.64 14.92
C THR A 395 -18.64 -8.99 14.18
N ILE A 396 -17.79 -9.77 13.52
CA ILE A 396 -16.67 -9.26 12.72
C ILE A 396 -17.17 -8.33 11.62
N GLY A 397 -18.30 -8.68 10.99
CA GLY A 397 -18.90 -7.85 9.93
C GLY A 397 -19.34 -6.48 10.41
N ILE A 398 -19.87 -6.40 11.63
CA ILE A 398 -20.33 -5.15 12.26
C ILE A 398 -19.15 -4.34 12.79
N ASP A 399 -18.28 -4.94 13.58
CA ASP A 399 -17.21 -4.26 14.30
C ASP A 399 -16.18 -3.62 13.35
N TYR A 400 -15.96 -4.25 12.19
CA TYR A 400 -14.98 -3.77 11.19
C TYR A 400 -15.62 -3.23 9.89
N ASP A 401 -16.94 -2.98 9.88
CA ASP A 401 -17.67 -2.49 8.69
C ASP A 401 -17.35 -3.29 7.42
N VAL A 402 -17.43 -4.62 7.49
CA VAL A 402 -17.18 -5.50 6.33
C VAL A 402 -18.42 -5.51 5.44
N ARG A 403 -18.37 -4.79 4.34
CA ARG A 403 -19.47 -4.72 3.36
C ARG A 403 -19.46 -5.94 2.47
N LYS A 404 -20.54 -6.69 2.48
CA LYS A 404 -20.69 -7.99 1.81
C LYS A 404 -22.09 -8.12 1.18
N SER A 405 -22.19 -8.88 0.09
CA SER A 405 -23.43 -9.08 -0.68
C SER A 405 -24.47 -9.95 0.05
N SER A 406 -24.03 -10.82 0.94
CA SER A 406 -24.87 -11.70 1.76
C SER A 406 -24.24 -11.89 3.15
N GLN A 407 -25.00 -12.41 4.10
CA GLN A 407 -24.50 -12.63 5.46
C GLN A 407 -23.29 -13.57 5.48
N ASP A 408 -23.29 -14.61 4.67
CA ASP A 408 -22.20 -15.56 4.52
C ASP A 408 -21.69 -15.56 3.07
N ALA A 409 -21.10 -14.42 2.65
CA ALA A 409 -20.53 -14.26 1.33
C ALA A 409 -19.27 -15.12 1.16
N VAL A 410 -18.97 -15.52 -0.08
CA VAL A 410 -17.70 -16.15 -0.45
C VAL A 410 -16.57 -15.12 -0.43
N ALA A 411 -15.42 -15.45 0.13
CA ALA A 411 -14.30 -14.51 0.31
C ALA A 411 -13.88 -13.81 -1.00
N GLY A 412 -13.85 -14.55 -2.12
CA GLY A 412 -13.52 -14.02 -3.44
C GLY A 412 -14.53 -13.01 -4.00
N SER A 413 -15.73 -12.87 -3.40
CA SER A 413 -16.72 -11.89 -3.81
C SER A 413 -16.52 -10.52 -3.15
N LEU A 414 -15.63 -10.39 -2.17
CA LEU A 414 -15.35 -9.16 -1.47
C LEU A 414 -14.36 -8.29 -2.26
N SER A 415 -14.51 -6.96 -2.14
CA SER A 415 -13.45 -6.06 -2.57
C SER A 415 -12.20 -6.24 -1.71
N GLY A 416 -11.02 -5.93 -2.23
CA GLY A 416 -9.76 -6.08 -1.50
C GLY A 416 -9.76 -5.41 -0.12
N GLY A 417 -10.33 -4.20 0.00
CA GLY A 417 -10.47 -3.51 1.29
C GLY A 417 -11.40 -4.23 2.26
N ASN A 418 -12.56 -4.75 1.80
CA ASN A 418 -13.46 -5.50 2.67
C ASN A 418 -12.88 -6.86 3.08
N LEU A 419 -12.10 -7.49 2.20
CA LEU A 419 -11.38 -8.72 2.54
C LEU A 419 -10.31 -8.45 3.62
N GLN A 420 -9.58 -7.33 3.53
CA GLN A 420 -8.61 -6.92 4.54
C GLN A 420 -9.28 -6.70 5.90
N LYS A 421 -10.38 -5.93 5.93
CA LYS A 421 -11.18 -5.72 7.15
C LYS A 421 -11.60 -7.04 7.79
N PHE A 422 -12.04 -7.99 6.95
CA PHE A 422 -12.45 -9.32 7.43
C PHE A 422 -11.26 -10.12 7.99
N VAL A 423 -10.14 -10.20 7.26
CA VAL A 423 -8.97 -10.99 7.70
C VAL A 423 -8.38 -10.43 8.99
N VAL A 424 -8.20 -9.11 9.07
CA VAL A 424 -7.72 -8.45 10.29
C VAL A 424 -8.71 -8.61 11.44
N GLY A 425 -9.99 -8.32 11.21
CA GLY A 425 -11.04 -8.46 12.24
C GLY A 425 -11.18 -9.88 12.75
N ARG A 426 -11.02 -10.89 11.89
CA ARG A 426 -11.02 -12.30 12.24
C ARG A 426 -9.92 -12.64 13.26
N GLU A 427 -8.70 -12.15 13.03
CA GLU A 427 -7.57 -12.45 13.92
C GLU A 427 -7.62 -11.59 15.20
N LEU A 428 -8.01 -10.32 15.14
CA LEU A 428 -8.18 -9.47 16.33
C LEU A 428 -9.31 -9.96 17.25
N ASN A 429 -10.41 -10.47 16.69
CA ASN A 429 -11.52 -11.03 17.46
C ASN A 429 -11.12 -12.28 18.29
N ARG A 430 -9.97 -12.89 18.01
CA ARG A 430 -9.41 -14.00 18.80
C ARG A 430 -8.77 -13.51 20.09
N LYS A 431 -8.53 -12.22 20.28
CA LYS A 431 -7.79 -11.62 21.39
C LYS A 431 -6.45 -12.34 21.63
N PRO A 432 -5.57 -12.40 20.61
CA PRO A 432 -4.33 -13.15 20.72
C PRO A 432 -3.38 -12.49 21.71
N LYS A 433 -2.54 -13.29 22.38
CA LYS A 433 -1.46 -12.78 23.25
C LYS A 433 -0.30 -12.21 22.43
N LEU A 434 -0.08 -12.73 21.23
CA LEU A 434 0.88 -12.25 20.25
C LEU A 434 0.19 -12.07 18.89
N LEU A 435 0.25 -10.87 18.34
CA LEU A 435 -0.20 -10.58 16.98
C LEU A 435 0.98 -10.22 16.09
N VAL A 436 1.16 -10.95 14.98
CA VAL A 436 2.09 -10.59 13.92
C VAL A 436 1.27 -10.22 12.69
N ILE A 437 1.39 -8.96 12.26
CA ILE A 437 0.56 -8.42 11.19
C ILE A 437 1.42 -7.71 10.14
N ASN A 438 1.25 -8.12 8.88
CA ASN A 438 1.93 -7.54 7.75
C ASN A 438 0.97 -6.66 6.95
N GLN A 439 1.29 -5.38 6.76
CA GLN A 439 0.51 -4.38 6.01
C GLN A 439 -0.95 -4.26 6.50
N PRO A 440 -1.21 -3.94 7.80
CA PRO A 440 -2.56 -4.01 8.39
C PRO A 440 -3.61 -3.17 7.67
N THR A 441 -3.27 -1.97 7.21
CA THR A 441 -4.23 -1.05 6.58
C THR A 441 -4.05 -0.89 5.08
N TRP A 442 -3.22 -1.73 4.44
CA TRP A 442 -2.99 -1.61 3.00
C TRP A 442 -4.26 -1.81 2.19
N GLY A 443 -4.58 -0.83 1.35
CA GLY A 443 -5.72 -0.87 0.44
C GLY A 443 -7.10 -0.85 1.10
N VAL A 444 -7.21 -0.42 2.36
CA VAL A 444 -8.48 -0.08 3.00
C VAL A 444 -8.74 1.43 2.92
N ASP A 445 -9.98 1.83 3.17
CA ASP A 445 -10.34 3.25 3.27
C ASP A 445 -9.84 3.85 4.60
N ALA A 446 -9.74 5.19 4.67
CA ALA A 446 -9.18 5.87 5.84
C ALA A 446 -9.98 5.62 7.13
N GLY A 447 -11.32 5.50 7.02
CA GLY A 447 -12.17 5.18 8.16
C GLY A 447 -11.90 3.78 8.71
N ALA A 448 -11.77 2.79 7.81
CA ALA A 448 -11.41 1.42 8.18
C ALA A 448 -9.98 1.32 8.72
N ALA A 449 -9.03 2.08 8.13
CA ALA A 449 -7.67 2.14 8.63
C ALA A 449 -7.63 2.66 10.08
N ALA A 450 -8.37 3.71 10.40
CA ALA A 450 -8.47 4.24 11.76
C ALA A 450 -9.07 3.21 12.73
N LEU A 451 -10.12 2.48 12.34
CA LEU A 451 -10.72 1.41 13.14
C LEU A 451 -9.72 0.27 13.41
N ILE A 452 -9.00 -0.18 12.39
CA ILE A 452 -7.99 -1.24 12.54
C ILE A 452 -6.87 -0.78 13.46
N ARG A 453 -6.34 0.43 13.26
CA ARG A 453 -5.26 0.99 14.08
C ARG A 453 -5.68 1.12 15.55
N GLN A 454 -6.88 1.63 15.80
CA GLN A 454 -7.41 1.72 17.17
C GLN A 454 -7.56 0.33 17.80
N ALA A 455 -8.09 -0.65 17.08
CA ALA A 455 -8.24 -2.02 17.59
C ALA A 455 -6.88 -2.69 17.90
N VAL A 456 -5.83 -2.40 17.12
CA VAL A 456 -4.46 -2.85 17.38
C VAL A 456 -3.91 -2.22 18.66
N ILE A 457 -4.10 -0.91 18.86
CA ILE A 457 -3.68 -0.21 20.09
C ILE A 457 -4.44 -0.77 21.31
N ASP A 458 -5.75 -0.95 21.20
CA ASP A 458 -6.58 -1.46 22.30
C ASP A 458 -6.15 -2.88 22.69
N LEU A 459 -5.83 -3.73 21.69
CA LEU A 459 -5.31 -5.08 21.93
C LEU A 459 -3.95 -5.04 22.65
N SER A 460 -3.05 -4.12 22.29
CA SER A 460 -1.79 -3.92 23.00
C SER A 460 -2.02 -3.51 24.46
N ARG A 461 -2.96 -2.60 24.72
CA ARG A 461 -3.34 -2.16 26.08
C ARG A 461 -3.93 -3.28 26.91
N GLU A 462 -4.59 -4.27 26.30
CA GLU A 462 -5.05 -5.49 26.97
C GLU A 462 -3.88 -6.43 27.33
N GLY A 463 -2.64 -6.09 26.99
CA GLY A 463 -1.42 -6.83 27.34
C GLY A 463 -0.88 -7.73 26.21
N SER A 464 -1.38 -7.61 25.00
CA SER A 464 -0.84 -8.35 23.84
C SER A 464 0.47 -7.75 23.35
N ALA A 465 1.42 -8.61 22.94
CA ALA A 465 2.58 -8.19 22.16
C ALA A 465 2.19 -8.08 20.68
N ILE A 466 2.61 -7.01 20.02
CA ILE A 466 2.24 -6.78 18.61
C ILE A 466 3.49 -6.49 17.78
N LEU A 467 3.69 -7.28 16.74
CA LEU A 467 4.69 -7.04 15.70
C LEU A 467 3.97 -6.59 14.42
N ILE A 468 4.22 -5.35 14.02
CA ILE A 468 3.70 -4.79 12.77
C ILE A 468 4.83 -4.78 11.74
N ILE A 469 4.57 -5.26 10.53
CA ILE A 469 5.46 -5.09 9.37
C ILE A 469 4.74 -4.14 8.42
N SER A 470 5.32 -2.99 8.12
CA SER A 470 4.68 -1.99 7.25
C SER A 470 5.71 -1.19 6.43
N GLN A 471 5.29 -0.76 5.25
CA GLN A 471 6.02 0.19 4.41
C GLN A 471 5.51 1.62 4.63
N ASP A 472 4.36 1.78 5.26
CA ASP A 472 3.74 3.08 5.52
C ASP A 472 4.29 3.69 6.82
N LEU A 473 5.16 4.70 6.65
CA LEU A 473 5.76 5.39 7.79
C LEU A 473 4.72 6.14 8.63
N ASP A 474 3.61 6.60 8.04
CA ASP A 474 2.55 7.27 8.80
C ASP A 474 1.88 6.27 9.76
N GLU A 475 1.57 5.08 9.26
CA GLU A 475 1.04 3.98 10.07
C GLU A 475 2.03 3.57 11.17
N ILE A 476 3.31 3.43 10.85
CA ILE A 476 4.37 3.05 11.79
C ILE A 476 4.47 4.07 12.94
N PHE A 477 4.58 5.36 12.63
CA PHE A 477 4.69 6.40 13.65
C PHE A 477 3.41 6.60 14.48
N GLU A 478 2.26 6.27 13.92
CA GLU A 478 0.99 6.34 14.65
C GLU A 478 0.83 5.21 15.64
N LEU A 479 1.36 4.00 15.34
CA LEU A 479 1.13 2.78 16.11
C LEU A 479 2.30 2.37 17.01
N ALA A 480 3.54 2.47 16.53
CA ALA A 480 4.68 1.80 17.14
C ALA A 480 5.24 2.51 18.38
N ASP A 481 5.56 1.72 19.43
CA ASP A 481 6.41 2.16 20.55
C ASP A 481 7.86 2.14 20.17
N SER A 482 8.24 1.14 19.38
CA SER A 482 9.61 0.92 18.92
C SER A 482 9.62 0.54 17.44
N ILE A 483 10.70 0.90 16.76
CA ILE A 483 10.87 0.69 15.31
C ILE A 483 12.21 0.02 15.06
N ALA A 484 12.20 -1.00 14.21
CA ALA A 484 13.37 -1.57 13.57
C ALA A 484 13.23 -1.45 12.05
N VAL A 485 14.34 -1.45 11.31
CA VAL A 485 14.32 -1.33 9.85
C VAL A 485 14.92 -2.56 9.22
N MET A 486 14.20 -3.14 8.26
CA MET A 486 14.66 -4.29 7.49
C MET A 486 15.23 -3.84 6.14
N SER A 487 16.43 -4.28 5.86
CA SER A 487 17.11 -4.04 4.59
C SER A 487 17.95 -5.27 4.21
N ARG A 488 17.72 -5.81 3.02
CA ARG A 488 18.47 -6.95 2.45
C ARG A 488 18.57 -8.15 3.40
N GLY A 489 17.49 -8.50 4.07
CA GLY A 489 17.42 -9.63 5.00
C GLY A 489 18.05 -9.43 6.36
N GLN A 490 18.54 -8.23 6.64
CA GLN A 490 19.10 -7.84 7.93
C GLN A 490 18.17 -6.87 8.65
N LEU A 491 18.09 -6.98 9.96
CA LEU A 491 17.30 -6.09 10.80
C LEU A 491 18.22 -5.14 11.58
N SER A 492 17.90 -3.85 11.58
CA SER A 492 18.58 -2.87 12.42
C SER A 492 18.35 -3.15 13.91
N PRO A 493 19.13 -2.57 14.82
CA PRO A 493 18.72 -2.45 16.22
C PRO A 493 17.32 -1.82 16.34
N THR A 494 16.65 -2.13 17.45
CA THR A 494 15.35 -1.52 17.78
C THR A 494 15.57 -0.16 18.44
N TYR A 495 14.87 0.86 17.96
CA TYR A 495 14.91 2.23 18.46
C TYR A 495 13.53 2.61 19.01
N ALA A 496 13.47 3.49 20.01
CA ALA A 496 12.19 4.08 20.41
C ALA A 496 11.64 4.94 19.26
N ALA A 497 10.35 4.84 18.98
CA ALA A 497 9.73 5.59 17.87
C ALA A 497 9.88 7.11 18.01
N ALA A 498 9.94 7.61 19.27
CA ALA A 498 10.14 9.04 19.57
C ALA A 498 11.54 9.55 19.21
N ASP A 499 12.54 8.66 19.10
CA ASP A 499 13.94 9.04 18.84
C ASP A 499 14.28 9.04 17.34
N LEU A 500 13.35 8.61 16.48
CA LEU A 500 13.57 8.50 15.05
C LEU A 500 12.79 9.55 14.26
N SER A 501 13.42 10.11 13.24
CA SER A 501 12.75 10.89 12.21
C SER A 501 12.43 10.04 10.98
N ARG A 502 11.46 10.51 10.17
CA ARG A 502 11.10 9.87 8.89
C ARG A 502 12.28 9.80 7.93
N GLU A 503 13.13 10.83 7.93
CA GLU A 503 14.33 10.90 7.11
C GLU A 503 15.34 9.84 7.51
N GLN A 504 15.55 9.62 8.82
CA GLN A 504 16.47 8.59 9.32
C GLN A 504 15.98 7.19 8.97
N ILE A 505 14.68 6.90 9.18
CA ILE A 505 14.11 5.60 8.76
C ILE A 505 14.26 5.41 7.25
N GLY A 506 13.96 6.45 6.44
CA GLY A 506 14.11 6.40 5.00
C GLY A 506 15.55 6.11 4.54
N LEU A 507 16.57 6.67 5.22
CA LEU A 507 17.98 6.36 4.95
C LEU A 507 18.33 4.92 5.31
N MET A 508 17.86 4.41 6.45
CA MET A 508 18.07 3.03 6.84
C MET A 508 17.37 2.06 5.88
N MET A 509 16.15 2.37 5.43
CA MET A 509 15.42 1.59 4.42
C MET A 509 16.16 1.54 3.07
N ALA A 510 16.91 2.59 2.72
CA ALA A 510 17.77 2.64 1.53
C ALA A 510 19.10 1.90 1.68
N GLY A 511 19.37 1.29 2.85
CA GLY A 511 20.59 0.53 3.13
C GLY A 511 21.81 1.38 3.48
N SER A 512 21.65 2.68 3.74
CA SER A 512 22.71 3.54 4.28
C SER A 512 22.73 3.42 5.80
N HIS A 513 23.43 2.38 6.32
CA HIS A 513 23.83 2.36 7.72
C HIS A 513 24.96 3.37 7.89
N GLU A 514 24.77 4.42 8.68
CA GLU A 514 25.90 5.13 9.27
C GLU A 514 26.67 4.10 10.12
N GLN A 515 27.81 3.65 9.62
CA GLN A 515 28.82 3.08 10.48
C GLN A 515 29.19 4.19 11.46
N SER A 516 28.66 4.12 12.66
CA SER A 516 29.19 4.90 13.78
C SER A 516 30.66 4.50 13.91
N ASP A 517 31.53 5.39 13.43
CA ASP A 517 32.96 5.38 13.69
C ASP A 517 33.16 5.22 15.20
N GLN A 518 33.43 4.00 15.63
CA GLN A 518 34.14 3.79 16.88
C GLN A 518 35.57 4.20 16.59
N GLY A 519 35.83 5.47 16.95
CA GLY A 519 37.11 6.11 16.86
C GLY A 519 38.20 5.22 17.44
N SER A 520 39.17 4.96 16.63
CA SER A 520 40.53 4.60 17.00
C SER A 520 41.06 5.60 18.04
N GLY A 521 41.03 5.22 19.30
CA GLY A 521 41.79 5.82 20.37
C GLY A 521 42.96 4.91 20.66
N ALA A 522 44.15 5.26 20.13
CA ALA A 522 45.43 4.69 20.51
C ALA A 522 45.82 5.10 21.92
#